data_fdd994c6c5c683c124fc19683ac30960
#
_entry.id   fdd994c6c5c683c124fc19683ac30960
#
_cell.length_a   1.000
_cell.length_b   1.000
_cell.length_c   1.000
_cell.angle_alpha   90.00
_cell.angle_beta   90.00
_cell.angle_gamma   90.00
#
_symmetry.space_group_name_H-M   'P 1'
#
loop_
_entity.id
_entity.type
_entity.pdbx_description
1 polymer ?
#
loop_
_entity_poly.entity_id
_entity_poly.type
_entity_poly.pdbx_seq_one_letter_code
_entity_poly.pdbx_strand_id
1 'polypeptide(L)'
;MILSPGRPVMGYALAAALVGLALLASAAHAQPERAGTRLDPEGLRTLLATLGYQPREARNESGPEFEIILRPPGGLAVSTRVTLSKDGSLVWLVAWLKKVPPGRTISGNAILDMLAENDAIGPSHFSYTESRRWFFLNRPVPNQSLTADRLQAELQQLGATVARTEALWDFNRWK
;
A
#
# COMPACT_ATOMS: atom_id res chain seq x y z
N MET A 1 -77.57 28.28 -36.10
CA MET A 1 -78.82 27.57 -35.84
C MET A 1 -78.40 26.43 -34.90
N ILE A 2 -78.59 26.61 -33.56
CA ILE A 2 -79.50 25.73 -32.79
C ILE A 2 -78.84 24.33 -32.56
N LEU A 3 -78.59 23.78 -31.46
CA LEU A 3 -78.99 23.83 -30.05
C LEU A 3 -77.92 22.97 -29.23
N SER A 4 -77.55 23.42 -28.13
CA SER A 4 -77.20 22.59 -26.99
C SER A 4 -78.46 21.83 -26.52
N PRO A 5 -78.42 20.69 -25.81
CA PRO A 5 -77.94 20.61 -24.42
C PRO A 5 -77.48 19.21 -23.95
N GLY A 6 -77.01 19.17 -22.74
CA GLY A 6 -77.27 18.02 -21.89
C GLY A 6 -76.09 17.54 -21.01
N ARG A 7 -75.87 18.16 -19.87
CA ARG A 7 -75.23 17.50 -18.71
C ARG A 7 -76.18 16.51 -18.06
N PRO A 8 -75.66 15.46 -17.45
CA PRO A 8 -75.92 15.31 -16.05
C PRO A 8 -74.68 15.07 -15.21
N VAL A 9 -74.79 15.68 -14.07
CA VAL A 9 -73.96 15.49 -12.85
C VAL A 9 -74.38 14.21 -12.17
N MET A 10 -73.44 13.48 -11.64
CA MET A 10 -73.56 12.50 -10.54
C MET A 10 -72.33 11.59 -10.58
N GLY A 11 -71.64 11.34 -9.60
CA GLY A 11 -71.79 11.34 -8.16
C GLY A 11 -70.44 11.09 -7.53
N TYR A 12 -70.16 11.82 -6.49
CA TYR A 12 -68.94 11.69 -5.69
C TYR A 12 -69.03 10.41 -4.85
N ALA A 13 -68.12 9.45 -5.10
CA ALA A 13 -67.83 8.42 -4.13
C ALA A 13 -66.42 8.67 -3.60
N LEU A 14 -66.34 9.27 -2.41
CA LEU A 14 -65.17 9.32 -1.57
C LEU A 14 -64.73 7.91 -1.21
N ALA A 15 -63.63 7.42 -1.78
CA ALA A 15 -62.88 6.31 -1.23
C ALA A 15 -61.59 6.87 -0.68
N ALA A 16 -61.60 7.15 0.61
CA ALA A 16 -60.39 7.48 1.36
C ALA A 16 -59.55 6.21 1.52
N ALA A 17 -58.59 6.00 0.60
CA ALA A 17 -57.54 5.00 0.80
C ALA A 17 -56.47 5.62 1.63
N LEU A 18 -56.44 5.27 2.92
CA LEU A 18 -55.30 5.49 3.83
C LEU A 18 -54.14 4.68 3.31
N VAL A 19 -53.25 5.33 2.52
CA VAL A 19 -51.92 4.80 2.23
C VAL A 19 -51.05 5.08 3.48
N GLY A 20 -51.00 4.11 4.37
CA GLY A 20 -50.04 4.07 5.43
C GLY A 20 -48.64 3.93 4.83
N LEU A 21 -47.94 5.06 4.67
CA LEU A 21 -46.53 5.10 4.30
C LEU A 21 -45.73 4.62 5.51
N ALA A 22 -45.50 3.32 5.60
CA ALA A 22 -44.54 2.74 6.53
C ALA A 22 -43.16 3.20 6.07
N LEU A 23 -42.68 4.30 6.63
CA LEU A 23 -41.28 4.66 6.61
C LEU A 23 -40.51 3.58 7.38
N LEU A 24 -40.12 2.53 6.68
CA LEU A 24 -39.04 1.66 7.13
C LEU A 24 -37.77 2.49 7.09
N ALA A 25 -37.51 3.20 8.19
CA ALA A 25 -36.19 3.71 8.48
C ALA A 25 -35.26 2.49 8.54
N SER A 26 -34.65 2.16 7.41
CA SER A 26 -33.47 1.32 7.36
C SER A 26 -32.41 2.05 8.15
N ALA A 27 -32.36 1.81 9.47
CA ALA A 27 -31.19 2.08 10.24
C ALA A 27 -30.09 1.24 9.58
N ALA A 28 -29.36 1.86 8.65
CA ALA A 28 -28.06 1.36 8.24
C ALA A 28 -27.26 1.29 9.53
N HIS A 29 -27.26 0.12 10.14
CA HIS A 29 -26.29 -0.21 11.17
C HIS A 29 -24.95 -0.05 10.48
N ALA A 30 -24.32 1.09 10.70
CA ALA A 30 -22.87 1.19 10.49
C ALA A 30 -22.30 0.06 11.35
N GLN A 31 -22.07 -1.08 10.71
CA GLN A 31 -21.26 -2.12 11.33
C GLN A 31 -19.97 -1.41 11.73
N PRO A 32 -19.59 -1.46 13.02
CA PRO A 32 -18.29 -0.96 13.39
C PRO A 32 -17.32 -1.68 12.47
N GLU A 33 -16.62 -0.89 11.64
CA GLU A 33 -15.56 -1.39 10.77
C GLU A 33 -14.74 -2.32 11.66
N ARG A 34 -14.84 -3.62 11.42
CA ARG A 34 -14.06 -4.59 12.19
C ARG A 34 -12.64 -4.14 12.00
N ALA A 35 -12.04 -3.61 13.05
CA ALA A 35 -10.64 -3.19 13.04
C ALA A 35 -9.87 -4.37 12.43
N GLY A 36 -9.43 -4.21 11.17
CA GLY A 36 -8.89 -5.32 10.40
C GLY A 36 -7.74 -5.90 11.19
N THR A 37 -7.68 -7.22 11.24
CA THR A 37 -6.64 -7.94 11.97
C THR A 37 -5.28 -7.50 11.47
N ARG A 38 -4.41 -7.04 12.37
CA ARG A 38 -3.02 -6.76 12.05
C ARG A 38 -2.22 -8.04 12.14
N LEU A 39 -1.25 -8.18 11.25
CA LEU A 39 -0.28 -9.26 11.35
C LEU A 39 0.66 -9.00 12.52
N ASP A 40 0.96 -10.04 13.26
CA ASP A 40 2.11 -10.11 14.14
C ASP A 40 3.34 -10.62 13.37
N PRO A 41 4.52 -10.71 13.98
CA PRO A 41 5.71 -11.20 13.29
C PRO A 41 5.57 -12.61 12.70
N GLU A 42 4.88 -13.52 13.40
CA GLU A 42 4.71 -14.89 12.89
C GLU A 42 3.71 -14.93 11.73
N GLY A 43 2.65 -14.15 11.80
CA GLY A 43 1.71 -13.97 10.69
C GLY A 43 2.40 -13.40 9.46
N LEU A 44 3.29 -12.40 9.63
CA LEU A 44 4.08 -11.83 8.54
C LEU A 44 5.04 -12.86 7.94
N ARG A 45 5.74 -13.64 8.76
CA ARG A 45 6.61 -14.72 8.32
C ARG A 45 5.85 -15.76 7.49
N THR A 46 4.69 -16.20 8.02
CA THR A 46 3.82 -17.17 7.34
C THR A 46 3.33 -16.63 6.00
N LEU A 47 2.95 -15.35 5.95
CA LEU A 47 2.50 -14.70 4.73
C LEU A 47 3.60 -14.66 3.66
N LEU A 48 4.84 -14.30 4.04
CA LEU A 48 6.00 -14.33 3.14
C LEU A 48 6.29 -15.75 2.62
N ALA A 49 6.19 -16.76 3.49
CA ALA A 49 6.38 -18.16 3.08
C ALA A 49 5.28 -18.62 2.10
N THR A 50 4.04 -18.23 2.32
CA THR A 50 2.91 -18.52 1.40
C THR A 50 3.14 -17.92 0.01
N LEU A 51 3.83 -16.77 -0.08
CA LEU A 51 4.23 -16.13 -1.34
C LEU A 51 5.45 -16.79 -2.00
N GLY A 52 5.99 -17.88 -1.42
CA GLY A 52 7.12 -18.63 -1.96
C GLY A 52 8.50 -18.07 -1.58
N TYR A 53 8.55 -17.06 -0.71
CA TYR A 53 9.82 -16.60 -0.17
C TYR A 53 10.34 -17.54 0.92
N GLN A 54 11.64 -17.51 1.14
CA GLN A 54 12.32 -18.19 2.25
C GLN A 54 12.83 -17.14 3.23
N PRO A 55 11.97 -16.61 4.13
CA PRO A 55 12.35 -15.53 5.00
C PRO A 55 13.41 -16.01 6.02
N ARG A 56 14.56 -15.34 6.02
CA ARG A 56 15.58 -15.50 7.05
C ARG A 56 15.29 -14.52 8.16
N GLU A 57 15.13 -15.04 9.37
CA GLU A 57 14.90 -14.16 10.52
C GLU A 57 16.22 -13.52 10.96
N ALA A 58 16.19 -12.21 11.14
CA ALA A 58 17.19 -11.42 11.82
C ALA A 58 16.51 -10.62 12.93
N ARG A 59 17.25 -10.22 13.93
CA ARG A 59 16.73 -9.36 15.00
C ARG A 59 17.44 -8.01 14.96
N ASN A 60 16.64 -6.97 15.10
CA ASN A 60 17.13 -5.63 15.33
C ASN A 60 16.54 -5.07 16.64
N GLU A 61 16.88 -3.84 16.98
CA GLU A 61 16.38 -3.17 18.19
C GLU A 61 14.85 -2.99 18.20
N SER A 62 14.22 -3.00 17.02
CA SER A 62 12.77 -2.83 16.86
C SER A 62 12.00 -4.16 16.89
N GLY A 63 12.70 -5.30 16.91
CA GLY A 63 12.10 -6.64 16.93
C GLY A 63 12.53 -7.54 15.77
N PRO A 64 11.78 -8.61 15.49
CA PRO A 64 12.06 -9.51 14.39
C PRO A 64 11.96 -8.82 13.03
N GLU A 65 12.93 -9.07 12.17
CA GLU A 65 12.88 -8.70 10.76
C GLU A 65 13.14 -9.93 9.88
N PHE A 66 12.58 -9.94 8.69
CA PHE A 66 12.70 -11.04 7.73
C PHE A 66 13.47 -10.56 6.51
N GLU A 67 14.55 -11.22 6.19
CA GLU A 67 15.29 -10.99 4.96
C GLU A 67 14.81 -11.93 3.87
N ILE A 68 14.45 -11.38 2.72
CA ILE A 68 14.07 -12.08 1.50
C ILE A 68 14.90 -11.56 0.32
N ILE A 69 14.93 -12.31 -0.77
CA ILE A 69 15.55 -11.86 -2.02
C ILE A 69 14.44 -11.57 -3.04
N LEU A 70 14.32 -10.30 -3.43
CA LEU A 70 13.50 -9.91 -4.57
C LEU A 70 14.28 -10.11 -5.87
N ARG A 71 13.57 -10.55 -6.91
CA ARG A 71 14.09 -10.72 -8.25
C ARG A 71 13.24 -9.91 -9.25
N PRO A 72 13.43 -8.60 -9.32
CA PRO A 72 12.72 -7.77 -10.30
C PRO A 72 13.13 -8.14 -11.73
N PRO A 73 12.36 -7.71 -12.74
CA PRO A 73 12.76 -7.81 -14.13
C PRO A 73 14.15 -7.21 -14.36
N GLY A 74 14.92 -7.80 -15.28
CA GLY A 74 16.29 -7.34 -15.56
C GLY A 74 17.40 -8.12 -14.84
N GLY A 75 17.06 -9.17 -14.05
CA GLY A 75 18.04 -10.09 -13.48
C GLY A 75 18.70 -9.60 -12.18
N LEU A 76 18.30 -8.44 -11.66
CA LEU A 76 18.76 -7.99 -10.34
C LEU A 76 18.31 -8.96 -9.24
N ALA A 77 19.17 -9.16 -8.24
CA ALA A 77 18.81 -9.81 -7.00
C ALA A 77 19.01 -8.81 -5.86
N VAL A 78 17.92 -8.46 -5.18
CA VAL A 78 17.93 -7.40 -4.19
C VAL A 78 17.56 -7.96 -2.83
N SER A 79 18.49 -7.89 -1.87
CA SER A 79 18.19 -8.20 -0.48
C SER A 79 17.18 -7.19 0.03
N THR A 80 16.08 -7.70 0.56
CA THR A 80 14.98 -6.89 1.05
C THR A 80 14.60 -7.33 2.45
N ARG A 81 14.54 -6.39 3.37
CA ARG A 81 14.05 -6.62 4.72
C ARG A 81 12.59 -6.26 4.81
N VAL A 82 11.85 -7.12 5.49
CA VAL A 82 10.43 -6.96 5.78
C VAL A 82 10.26 -6.98 7.29
N THR A 83 9.75 -5.89 7.86
CA THR A 83 9.61 -5.76 9.32
C THR A 83 8.36 -4.98 9.66
N LEU A 84 7.83 -5.20 10.86
CA LEU A 84 6.75 -4.41 11.41
C LEU A 84 7.28 -3.10 12.01
N SER A 85 6.50 -2.03 11.91
CA SER A 85 6.73 -0.83 12.71
C SER A 85 6.56 -1.14 14.20
N LYS A 86 7.16 -0.32 15.06
CA LYS A 86 7.13 -0.53 16.51
C LYS A 86 5.70 -0.62 17.08
N ASP A 87 4.77 0.11 16.50
CA ASP A 87 3.33 0.10 16.86
C ASP A 87 2.51 -0.95 16.09
N GLY A 88 3.14 -1.71 15.20
CA GLY A 88 2.50 -2.73 14.37
C GLY A 88 1.55 -2.17 13.31
N SER A 89 1.50 -0.85 13.08
CA SER A 89 0.58 -0.25 12.12
C SER A 89 1.01 -0.43 10.66
N LEU A 90 2.32 -0.56 10.43
CA LEU A 90 2.93 -0.68 9.12
C LEU A 90 3.79 -1.93 9.01
N VAL A 91 3.87 -2.46 7.79
CA VAL A 91 4.95 -3.33 7.32
C VAL A 91 5.91 -2.48 6.51
N TRP A 92 7.16 -2.45 6.88
CA TRP A 92 8.22 -1.81 6.13
C TRP A 92 8.88 -2.80 5.18
N LEU A 93 8.91 -2.48 3.91
CA LEU A 93 9.67 -3.17 2.88
C LEU A 93 10.91 -2.33 2.60
N VAL A 94 12.11 -2.85 2.87
CA VAL A 94 13.37 -2.10 2.78
C VAL A 94 14.32 -2.82 1.85
N ALA A 95 14.43 -2.35 0.62
CA ALA A 95 15.39 -2.86 -0.36
C ALA A 95 16.79 -2.27 -0.10
N TRP A 96 17.78 -3.14 0.04
CA TRP A 96 19.18 -2.77 0.21
C TRP A 96 19.81 -2.57 -1.17
N LEU A 97 20.04 -1.32 -1.55
CA LEU A 97 20.45 -1.00 -2.92
C LEU A 97 21.98 -1.11 -3.08
N LYS A 98 22.72 -0.15 -2.55
CA LYS A 98 24.15 -0.07 -2.77
C LYS A 98 24.89 0.47 -1.55
N LYS A 99 26.00 -0.19 -1.21
CA LYS A 99 26.92 0.29 -0.19
C LYS A 99 27.94 1.22 -0.82
N VAL A 100 28.09 2.41 -0.25
CA VAL A 100 29.12 3.37 -0.67
C VAL A 100 30.46 2.96 -0.07
N PRO A 101 31.49 2.68 -0.85
CA PRO A 101 32.81 2.31 -0.33
C PRO A 101 33.41 3.43 0.52
N PRO A 102 34.26 3.09 1.49
CA PRO A 102 35.03 4.09 2.21
C PRO A 102 35.83 4.99 1.25
N GLY A 103 35.92 6.27 1.57
CA GLY A 103 36.65 7.25 0.74
C GLY A 103 35.94 7.70 -0.55
N ARG A 104 34.87 7.04 -0.98
CA ARG A 104 34.09 7.52 -2.12
C ARG A 104 33.21 8.71 -1.72
N THR A 105 33.35 9.80 -2.45
CA THR A 105 32.48 10.97 -2.34
C THR A 105 31.15 10.69 -3.06
N ILE A 106 30.05 11.05 -2.42
CA ILE A 106 28.71 10.99 -3.01
C ILE A 106 28.47 12.30 -3.73
N SER A 107 28.08 12.25 -5.01
CA SER A 107 27.72 13.43 -5.79
C SER A 107 26.48 14.11 -5.22
N GLY A 108 26.57 15.42 -4.98
CA GLY A 108 25.43 16.22 -4.55
C GLY A 108 24.28 16.19 -5.56
N ASN A 109 24.58 16.24 -6.84
CA ASN A 109 23.56 16.15 -7.90
C ASN A 109 22.84 14.80 -7.86
N ALA A 110 23.57 13.69 -7.70
CA ALA A 110 22.94 12.37 -7.61
C ALA A 110 22.00 12.25 -6.39
N ILE A 111 22.33 12.90 -5.27
CA ILE A 111 21.44 12.96 -4.11
C ILE A 111 20.20 13.79 -4.44
N LEU A 112 20.34 14.93 -5.10
CA LEU A 112 19.21 15.77 -5.51
C LEU A 112 18.30 15.02 -6.49
N ASP A 113 18.86 14.28 -7.44
CA ASP A 113 18.08 13.45 -8.38
C ASP A 113 17.28 12.35 -7.64
N MET A 114 17.89 11.68 -6.65
CA MET A 114 17.16 10.71 -5.82
C MET A 114 16.07 11.36 -4.97
N LEU A 115 16.31 12.56 -4.42
CA LEU A 115 15.31 13.30 -3.66
C LEU A 115 14.15 13.75 -4.54
N ALA A 116 14.43 14.22 -5.77
CA ALA A 116 13.39 14.58 -6.73
C ALA A 116 12.57 13.35 -7.15
N GLU A 117 13.20 12.19 -7.31
CA GLU A 117 12.50 10.95 -7.63
C GLU A 117 11.57 10.48 -6.50
N ASN A 118 11.84 10.83 -5.24
CA ASN A 118 10.95 10.47 -4.12
C ASN A 118 9.52 11.00 -4.31
N ASP A 119 9.33 12.16 -4.96
CA ASP A 119 8.01 12.70 -5.26
C ASP A 119 7.25 11.82 -6.27
N ALA A 120 7.98 11.22 -7.22
CA ALA A 120 7.39 10.41 -8.28
C ALA A 120 7.09 8.96 -7.84
N ILE A 121 7.83 8.44 -6.87
CA ILE A 121 7.73 7.03 -6.43
C ILE A 121 6.89 6.83 -5.17
N GLY A 122 6.27 7.87 -4.62
CA GLY A 122 5.45 7.75 -3.42
C GLY A 122 4.50 6.54 -3.44
N PRO A 123 4.29 5.88 -2.32
CA PRO A 123 4.82 6.11 -0.98
C PRO A 123 6.25 5.58 -0.76
N SER A 124 6.90 5.01 -1.78
CA SER A 124 8.31 4.60 -1.66
C SER A 124 9.22 5.84 -1.57
N HIS A 125 10.37 5.68 -0.92
CA HIS A 125 11.35 6.75 -0.85
C HIS A 125 12.76 6.21 -0.67
N PHE A 126 13.73 6.89 -1.27
CA PHE A 126 15.13 6.65 -1.02
C PHE A 126 15.56 7.18 0.34
N SER A 127 16.44 6.44 0.99
CA SER A 127 17.14 6.89 2.19
C SER A 127 18.61 6.45 2.17
N TYR A 128 19.41 7.13 2.99
CA TYR A 128 20.81 6.82 3.21
C TYR A 128 21.09 6.75 4.70
N THR A 129 21.80 5.71 5.12
CA THR A 129 22.28 5.59 6.51
C THR A 129 23.79 5.79 6.56
N GLU A 130 24.23 6.85 7.19
CA GLU A 130 25.64 7.23 7.24
C GLU A 130 26.50 6.19 7.97
N SER A 131 26.04 5.67 9.11
CA SER A 131 26.78 4.68 9.91
C SER A 131 27.06 3.38 9.15
N ARG A 132 26.17 3.00 8.23
CA ARG A 132 26.30 1.81 7.37
C ARG A 132 26.83 2.16 5.98
N ARG A 133 26.80 3.43 5.59
CA ARG A 133 27.11 3.94 4.25
C ARG A 133 26.31 3.23 3.16
N TRP A 134 25.01 3.08 3.37
CA TRP A 134 24.16 2.30 2.49
C TRP A 134 22.94 3.08 2.02
N PHE A 135 22.61 2.98 0.71
CA PHE A 135 21.37 3.45 0.15
C PHE A 135 20.29 2.38 0.24
N PHE A 136 19.09 2.81 0.55
CA PHE A 136 17.89 1.97 0.64
C PHE A 136 16.75 2.58 -0.17
N LEU A 137 15.85 1.71 -0.64
CA LEU A 137 14.51 2.10 -1.04
C LEU A 137 13.54 1.51 -0.03
N ASN A 138 12.78 2.38 0.62
CA ASN A 138 11.81 2.01 1.63
C ASN A 138 10.41 2.12 1.05
N ARG A 139 9.53 1.22 1.46
CA ARG A 139 8.11 1.27 1.13
C ARG A 139 7.27 0.89 2.33
N PRO A 140 6.50 1.82 2.94
CA PRO A 140 5.56 1.53 4.00
C PRO A 140 4.28 0.92 3.40
N VAL A 141 3.79 -0.12 4.05
CA VAL A 141 2.54 -0.82 3.69
C VAL A 141 1.65 -0.87 4.93
N PRO A 142 0.41 -0.40 4.88
CA PRO A 142 -0.52 -0.54 6.00
C PRO A 142 -0.71 -2.01 6.39
N ASN A 143 -0.53 -2.32 7.67
CA ASN A 143 -0.66 -3.68 8.20
C ASN A 143 -2.12 -4.08 8.49
N GLN A 144 -3.05 -3.16 8.37
CA GLN A 144 -4.46 -3.44 8.60
C GLN A 144 -5.03 -4.28 7.46
N SER A 145 -5.54 -5.48 7.77
CA SER A 145 -6.11 -6.41 6.78
C SER A 145 -5.17 -6.73 5.61
N LEU A 146 -3.87 -6.82 5.87
CA LEU A 146 -2.88 -7.12 4.84
C LEU A 146 -3.02 -8.58 4.38
N THR A 147 -3.36 -8.77 3.10
CA THR A 147 -3.49 -10.07 2.45
C THR A 147 -2.23 -10.46 1.69
N ALA A 148 -2.11 -11.74 1.30
CA ALA A 148 -1.02 -12.24 0.48
C ALA A 148 -0.94 -11.50 -0.86
N ASP A 149 -2.05 -11.35 -1.56
CA ASP A 149 -2.10 -10.68 -2.87
C ASP A 149 -1.64 -9.23 -2.77
N ARG A 150 -2.08 -8.51 -1.71
CA ARG A 150 -1.66 -7.14 -1.48
C ARG A 150 -0.18 -7.06 -1.18
N LEU A 151 0.34 -7.89 -0.26
CA LEU A 151 1.76 -7.90 0.04
C LEU A 151 2.60 -8.24 -1.20
N GLN A 152 2.15 -9.19 -2.01
CA GLN A 152 2.80 -9.55 -3.26
C GLN A 152 2.86 -8.36 -4.24
N ALA A 153 1.74 -7.66 -4.41
CA ALA A 153 1.68 -6.46 -5.26
C ALA A 153 2.64 -5.36 -4.77
N GLU A 154 2.72 -5.14 -3.47
CA GLU A 154 3.64 -4.15 -2.88
C GLU A 154 5.13 -4.55 -3.06
N LEU A 155 5.44 -5.84 -2.91
CA LEU A 155 6.80 -6.36 -3.18
C LEU A 155 7.17 -6.26 -4.67
N GLN A 156 6.23 -6.56 -5.57
CA GLN A 156 6.42 -6.38 -7.02
C GLN A 156 6.65 -4.91 -7.38
N GLN A 157 5.85 -4.02 -6.81
CA GLN A 157 5.99 -2.58 -7.02
C GLN A 157 7.34 -2.06 -6.50
N LEU A 158 7.77 -2.51 -5.31
CA LEU A 158 9.10 -2.19 -4.79
C LEU A 158 10.19 -2.66 -5.76
N GLY A 159 10.13 -3.91 -6.21
CA GLY A 159 11.08 -4.47 -7.17
C GLY A 159 11.12 -3.72 -8.49
N ALA A 160 9.96 -3.37 -9.06
CA ALA A 160 9.85 -2.59 -10.28
C ALA A 160 10.47 -1.20 -10.11
N THR A 161 10.24 -0.54 -8.96
CA THR A 161 10.85 0.76 -8.65
C THR A 161 12.36 0.65 -8.53
N VAL A 162 12.89 -0.39 -7.84
CA VAL A 162 14.34 -0.64 -7.75
C VAL A 162 14.95 -0.77 -9.16
N ALA A 163 14.36 -1.58 -10.03
CA ALA A 163 14.87 -1.79 -11.39
C ALA A 163 14.82 -0.51 -12.23
N ARG A 164 13.70 0.21 -12.21
CA ARG A 164 13.50 1.45 -12.96
C ARG A 164 14.48 2.55 -12.56
N THR A 165 14.80 2.62 -11.28
CA THR A 165 15.64 3.70 -10.72
C THR A 165 17.12 3.31 -10.57
N GLU A 166 17.55 2.20 -11.16
CA GLU A 166 18.92 1.69 -11.02
C GLU A 166 19.99 2.74 -11.34
N ALA A 167 19.77 3.55 -12.36
CA ALA A 167 20.72 4.60 -12.75
C ALA A 167 20.94 5.68 -11.67
N LEU A 168 19.97 5.86 -10.76
CA LEU A 168 20.04 6.87 -9.71
C LEU A 168 20.88 6.40 -8.51
N TRP A 169 20.81 5.12 -8.14
CA TRP A 169 21.48 4.60 -6.94
C TRP A 169 22.72 3.74 -7.25
N ASP A 170 22.93 3.31 -8.50
CA ASP A 170 24.18 2.66 -8.89
C ASP A 170 25.26 3.70 -9.19
N PHE A 171 26.00 4.09 -8.16
CA PHE A 171 27.05 5.08 -8.27
C PHE A 171 28.20 4.70 -9.21
N ASN A 172 28.28 3.47 -9.72
CA ASN A 172 29.22 3.13 -10.80
C ASN A 172 28.81 3.80 -12.12
N ARG A 173 27.56 4.23 -12.23
CA ARG A 173 27.01 4.97 -13.39
C ARG A 173 27.10 6.50 -13.24
N TRP A 174 27.45 7.00 -12.05
CA TRP A 174 27.60 8.43 -11.83
C TRP A 174 28.86 8.94 -12.53
N LYS A 175 28.68 9.94 -13.36
CA LYS A 175 29.78 10.63 -14.09
C LYS A 175 30.39 11.72 -13.23
#